data_26e12c791daf76851dc73ed09de9baf9
#
_entry.id   26e12c791daf76851dc73ed09de9baf9
#
_cell.length_a   1.000
_cell.length_b   1.000
_cell.length_c   1.000
_cell.angle_alpha   90.00
_cell.angle_beta   90.00
_cell.angle_gamma   90.00
#
_symmetry.space_group_name_H-M   'P 1'
#
loop_
_entity.id
_entity.type
_entity.pdbx_description
1 polymer ?
#
loop_
_entity_poly.entity_id
_entity_poly.type
_entity_poly.pdbx_seq_one_letter_code
_entity_poly.pdbx_strand_id
1 'polypeptide(L)'
;YSCVLLNAEPEGEALPRDERENVLEVANLSVRFALGGGLFQRKTYLHAVDGISLNVQRGKTLGIVGESGSGKSTLGQAILRLLDSDGSIRFQGEPLDGLSQKQLRPWRKKMQVVFQDPFGSLSPRMSVAQIISEGLEVHSRLTADECKAEVIRALEEVGLDPQSRDRYPHEFSGGQRQRIAIARALVLKPALILLDEPTSALDRTVQKQVVALLRQLQEKHGLTYLFISHDLAVVRALAHDMIVIKDGKVVESGASHEVFESPQHAYTKELLAAAQLGWA
;
A
#
# COMPACT_ATOMS: atom_id res chain seq x y z
N TYR A 1 -22.93 22.40 8.75
CA TYR A 1 -21.60 22.00 8.21
C TYR A 1 -20.75 21.25 9.25
N SER A 2 -20.75 21.66 10.53
CA SER A 2 -19.93 21.03 11.59
C SER A 2 -20.33 19.58 11.93
N CYS A 3 -21.64 19.23 11.93
CA CYS A 3 -22.11 17.86 12.23
C CYS A 3 -21.73 16.82 11.15
N VAL A 4 -21.57 17.25 9.89
CA VAL A 4 -21.16 16.36 8.77
C VAL A 4 -19.68 16.01 8.85
N LEU A 5 -18.86 16.92 9.40
CA LEU A 5 -17.42 16.71 9.58
C LEU A 5 -17.10 15.79 10.78
N LEU A 6 -17.92 15.80 11.82
CA LEU A 6 -17.75 14.96 13.02
C LEU A 6 -18.06 13.47 12.76
N ASN A 7 -18.89 13.16 11.73
CA ASN A 7 -19.25 11.79 11.35
C ASN A 7 -18.46 11.29 10.12
N ALA A 8 -17.37 11.94 9.73
CA ALA A 8 -16.59 11.60 8.53
C ALA A 8 -15.46 10.58 8.81
N GLU A 9 -15.59 9.77 9.83
CA GLU A 9 -14.64 8.67 10.08
C GLU A 9 -14.93 7.48 9.16
N PRO A 10 -13.90 6.77 8.69
CA PRO A 10 -14.08 5.50 8.01
C PRO A 10 -14.76 4.50 8.96
N GLU A 11 -16.03 4.17 8.71
CA GLU A 11 -16.79 3.23 9.50
C GLU A 11 -16.67 1.80 8.95
N GLY A 12 -16.83 0.82 9.83
CA GLY A 12 -16.92 -0.61 9.53
C GLY A 12 -15.69 -1.38 9.95
N GLU A 13 -15.81 -2.70 9.91
CA GLU A 13 -14.78 -3.67 10.21
C GLU A 13 -14.23 -4.31 8.94
N ALA A 14 -13.04 -4.90 9.04
CA ALA A 14 -12.48 -5.71 7.96
C ALA A 14 -13.39 -6.93 7.66
N LEU A 15 -13.37 -7.38 6.41
CA LEU A 15 -14.18 -8.53 5.97
C LEU A 15 -13.87 -9.80 6.77
N PRO A 16 -14.84 -10.76 6.96
CA PRO A 16 -14.65 -11.97 7.74
C PRO A 16 -13.49 -12.83 7.26
N ARG A 17 -12.90 -13.61 8.19
CA ARG A 17 -11.78 -14.52 7.94
C ARG A 17 -12.25 -15.82 7.31
N ASP A 18 -11.65 -16.18 6.17
CA ASP A 18 -11.53 -17.57 5.69
C ASP A 18 -10.07 -18.03 5.84
N GLU A 19 -9.83 -19.30 6.15
CA GLU A 19 -8.47 -19.89 6.13
C GLU A 19 -7.99 -19.96 4.68
N ARG A 20 -7.16 -19.01 4.26
CA ARG A 20 -6.60 -18.95 2.92
C ARG A 20 -5.08 -19.09 2.95
N GLU A 21 -4.52 -19.60 1.86
CA GLU A 21 -3.07 -19.68 1.68
C GLU A 21 -2.40 -18.30 1.82
N ASN A 22 -1.19 -18.30 2.39
CA ASN A 22 -0.33 -17.11 2.39
C ASN A 22 0.03 -16.72 0.96
N VAL A 23 -0.26 -15.48 0.61
CA VAL A 23 0.17 -14.92 -0.68
C VAL A 23 1.57 -14.33 -0.57
N LEU A 24 1.94 -13.87 0.62
CA LEU A 24 3.23 -13.28 0.92
C LEU A 24 3.77 -13.86 2.23
N GLU A 25 5.01 -14.29 2.22
CA GLU A 25 5.78 -14.71 3.39
C GLU A 25 7.12 -14.00 3.40
N VAL A 26 7.45 -13.38 4.51
CA VAL A 26 8.68 -12.64 4.71
C VAL A 26 9.36 -13.16 5.96
N ALA A 27 10.66 -13.49 5.87
CA ALA A 27 11.43 -13.99 7.00
C ALA A 27 12.73 -13.22 7.17
N ASN A 28 12.94 -12.66 8.37
CA ASN A 28 14.16 -11.95 8.78
C ASN A 28 14.60 -10.83 7.82
N LEU A 29 13.65 -10.08 7.26
CA LEU A 29 13.93 -9.03 6.31
C LEU A 29 14.64 -7.85 6.97
N SER A 30 15.78 -7.45 6.40
CA SER A 30 16.57 -6.32 6.89
C SER A 30 16.99 -5.42 5.74
N VAL A 31 16.94 -4.10 5.97
CA VAL A 31 17.38 -3.08 5.02
C VAL A 31 18.34 -2.12 5.73
N ARG A 32 19.52 -1.91 5.14
CA ARG A 32 20.57 -1.06 5.68
C ARG A 32 20.96 0.02 4.67
N PHE A 33 21.02 1.24 5.11
CA PHE A 33 21.55 2.36 4.32
C PHE A 33 22.91 2.79 4.85
N ALA A 34 23.90 2.92 3.97
CA ALA A 34 25.22 3.44 4.35
C ALA A 34 25.11 4.95 4.63
N LEU A 35 25.47 5.34 5.85
CA LEU A 35 25.56 6.74 6.27
C LEU A 35 27.03 7.18 6.22
N GLY A 36 27.41 7.96 5.22
CA GLY A 36 28.76 8.47 5.08
C GLY A 36 29.77 7.40 4.59
N GLY A 37 30.95 7.83 4.20
CA GLY A 37 32.01 6.96 3.73
C GLY A 37 32.98 7.72 2.84
N GLY A 38 33.82 8.61 3.43
CA GLY A 38 35.03 9.06 2.76
C GLY A 38 36.03 7.91 2.69
N LEU A 39 37.05 8.04 1.83
CA LEU A 39 38.07 7.01 1.53
C LEU A 39 38.77 6.41 2.79
N PHE A 40 38.64 7.06 3.96
CA PHE A 40 39.27 6.66 5.23
C PHE A 40 38.31 6.63 6.45
N GLN A 41 36.97 6.78 6.26
CA GLN A 41 36.03 6.71 7.37
C GLN A 41 35.30 5.35 7.39
N ARG A 42 35.09 4.79 8.60
CA ARG A 42 34.27 3.59 8.79
C ARG A 42 32.85 3.87 8.31
N LYS A 43 32.31 3.03 7.43
CA LYS A 43 30.92 3.09 7.01
C LYS A 43 30.03 2.83 8.23
N THR A 44 29.21 3.79 8.59
CA THR A 44 28.12 3.61 9.55
C THR A 44 26.86 3.21 8.77
N TYR A 45 26.06 2.30 9.30
CA TYR A 45 24.85 1.84 8.66
C TYR A 45 23.63 2.22 9.50
N LEU A 46 22.62 2.78 8.86
CA LEU A 46 21.28 2.93 9.42
C LEU A 46 20.48 1.67 9.09
N HIS A 47 20.01 0.96 10.11
CA HIS A 47 19.10 -0.15 9.95
C HIS A 47 17.68 0.40 9.87
N ALA A 48 17.17 0.58 8.67
CA ALA A 48 15.82 1.09 8.46
C ALA A 48 14.75 -0.01 8.64
N VAL A 49 15.14 -1.27 8.42
CA VAL A 49 14.36 -2.48 8.73
C VAL A 49 15.33 -3.49 9.34
N ASP A 50 14.97 -4.12 10.46
CA ASP A 50 15.85 -4.98 11.22
C ASP A 50 15.14 -6.28 11.63
N GLY A 51 15.34 -7.35 10.83
CA GLY A 51 14.88 -8.71 11.11
C GLY A 51 13.36 -8.90 11.11
N ILE A 52 12.61 -8.17 10.28
CA ILE A 52 11.14 -8.27 10.25
C ILE A 52 10.70 -9.57 9.56
N SER A 53 9.78 -10.29 10.22
CA SER A 53 9.09 -11.45 9.66
C SER A 53 7.59 -11.21 9.71
N LEU A 54 6.88 -11.54 8.61
CA LEU A 54 5.43 -11.41 8.50
C LEU A 54 4.86 -12.35 7.43
N ASN A 55 3.57 -12.65 7.56
CA ASN A 55 2.82 -13.40 6.55
C ASN A 55 1.52 -12.66 6.21
N VAL A 56 1.09 -12.73 4.95
CA VAL A 56 -0.16 -12.13 4.51
C VAL A 56 -0.97 -13.16 3.74
N GLN A 57 -2.18 -13.43 4.21
CA GLN A 57 -3.11 -14.34 3.56
C GLN A 57 -3.77 -13.68 2.36
N ARG A 58 -4.11 -14.48 1.36
CA ARG A 58 -4.82 -14.03 0.16
C ARG A 58 -6.14 -13.34 0.50
N GLY A 59 -6.39 -12.18 -0.10
CA GLY A 59 -7.63 -11.42 0.08
C GLY A 59 -7.71 -10.68 1.42
N LYS A 60 -6.62 -10.63 2.21
CA LYS A 60 -6.57 -9.87 3.46
C LYS A 60 -5.74 -8.60 3.34
N THR A 61 -5.95 -7.72 4.28
CA THR A 61 -5.16 -6.50 4.46
C THR A 61 -4.30 -6.64 5.71
N LEU A 62 -2.97 -6.48 5.55
CA LEU A 62 -2.05 -6.26 6.66
C LEU A 62 -1.83 -4.76 6.82
N GLY A 63 -2.26 -4.21 7.95
CA GLY A 63 -1.97 -2.83 8.35
C GLY A 63 -0.53 -2.73 8.90
N ILE A 64 0.22 -1.72 8.44
CA ILE A 64 1.58 -1.42 8.89
C ILE A 64 1.57 -0.02 9.47
N VAL A 65 1.72 0.10 10.80
CA VAL A 65 1.61 1.36 11.53
C VAL A 65 2.88 1.69 12.31
N GLY A 66 3.05 2.95 12.66
CA GLY A 66 4.18 3.48 13.43
C GLY A 66 4.45 4.93 13.06
N GLU A 67 5.34 5.59 13.80
CA GLU A 67 5.71 6.98 13.55
C GLU A 67 6.40 7.18 12.18
N SER A 68 6.46 8.45 11.74
CA SER A 68 7.24 8.81 10.54
C SER A 68 8.71 8.42 10.74
N GLY A 69 9.33 7.82 9.72
CA GLY A 69 10.72 7.37 9.79
C GLY A 69 10.92 6.00 10.49
N SER A 70 9.88 5.32 10.98
CA SER A 70 10.02 4.01 11.62
C SER A 70 10.39 2.84 10.70
N GLY A 71 10.45 3.06 9.37
CA GLY A 71 10.84 2.04 8.39
C GLY A 71 9.69 1.44 7.57
N LYS A 72 8.43 1.87 7.74
CA LYS A 72 7.24 1.31 7.07
C LYS A 72 7.34 1.28 5.54
N SER A 73 7.58 2.44 4.91
CA SER A 73 7.70 2.52 3.45
C SER A 73 8.92 1.75 2.94
N THR A 74 10.02 1.77 3.69
CA THR A 74 11.22 0.97 3.38
C THR A 74 10.91 -0.52 3.39
N LEU A 75 10.16 -1.01 4.40
CA LEU A 75 9.69 -2.39 4.47
C LEU A 75 8.84 -2.75 3.24
N GLY A 76 7.83 -1.93 2.92
CA GLY A 76 6.96 -2.16 1.76
C GLY A 76 7.74 -2.20 0.44
N GLN A 77 8.66 -1.27 0.22
CA GLN A 77 9.50 -1.24 -0.97
C GLN A 77 10.47 -2.42 -1.05
N ALA A 78 11.03 -2.86 0.07
CA ALA A 78 11.89 -4.05 0.13
C ALA A 78 11.10 -5.33 -0.21
N ILE A 79 9.88 -5.49 0.30
CA ILE A 79 8.99 -6.60 -0.03
C ILE A 79 8.71 -6.66 -1.54
N LEU A 80 8.51 -5.51 -2.19
CA LEU A 80 8.33 -5.42 -3.64
C LEU A 80 9.64 -5.54 -4.45
N ARG A 81 10.77 -5.79 -3.79
CA ARG A 81 12.10 -5.87 -4.43
C ARG A 81 12.46 -4.59 -5.19
N LEU A 82 11.99 -3.44 -4.71
CA LEU A 82 12.38 -2.10 -5.19
C LEU A 82 13.64 -1.60 -4.47
N LEU A 83 13.94 -2.14 -3.29
CA LEU A 83 15.15 -1.93 -2.52
C LEU A 83 15.86 -3.27 -2.28
N ASP A 84 17.18 -3.23 -2.20
CA ASP A 84 17.97 -4.37 -1.78
C ASP A 84 17.76 -4.66 -0.30
N SER A 85 17.64 -5.92 0.05
CA SER A 85 17.38 -6.39 1.40
C SER A 85 18.01 -7.74 1.66
N ASP A 86 18.41 -7.99 2.91
CA ASP A 86 18.77 -9.29 3.42
C ASP A 86 17.50 -9.98 3.95
N GLY A 87 17.49 -11.31 4.01
CA GLY A 87 16.34 -12.11 4.44
C GLY A 87 15.64 -12.81 3.28
N SER A 88 14.48 -13.41 3.52
CA SER A 88 13.76 -14.19 2.53
C SER A 88 12.35 -13.62 2.27
N ILE A 89 11.96 -13.57 1.00
CA ILE A 89 10.65 -13.14 0.54
C ILE A 89 10.10 -14.23 -0.39
N ARG A 90 8.95 -14.80 -0.03
CA ARG A 90 8.20 -15.71 -0.90
C ARG A 90 6.86 -15.08 -1.27
N PHE A 91 6.54 -15.12 -2.55
CA PHE A 91 5.29 -14.61 -3.07
C PHE A 91 4.57 -15.68 -3.88
N GLN A 92 3.34 -16.02 -3.48
CA GLN A 92 2.58 -17.16 -4.03
C GLN A 92 3.38 -18.47 -3.99
N GLY A 93 4.09 -18.72 -2.89
CA GLY A 93 4.92 -19.90 -2.69
C GLY A 93 6.30 -19.86 -3.36
N GLU A 94 6.59 -18.91 -4.25
CA GLU A 94 7.84 -18.82 -4.99
C GLU A 94 8.83 -17.85 -4.34
N PRO A 95 10.12 -18.21 -4.21
CA PRO A 95 11.13 -17.34 -3.64
C PRO A 95 11.48 -16.20 -4.62
N LEU A 96 11.53 -14.97 -4.10
CA LEU A 96 11.96 -13.79 -4.86
C LEU A 96 13.41 -13.39 -4.58
N ASP A 97 14.08 -14.11 -3.67
CA ASP A 97 15.45 -13.79 -3.27
C ASP A 97 16.43 -14.12 -4.39
N GLY A 98 17.45 -13.26 -4.56
CA GLY A 98 18.48 -13.45 -5.58
C GLY A 98 18.00 -13.27 -7.03
N LEU A 99 16.73 -12.98 -7.28
CA LEU A 99 16.24 -12.75 -8.64
C LEU A 99 16.77 -11.43 -9.20
N SER A 100 17.26 -11.48 -10.45
CA SER A 100 17.63 -10.28 -11.22
C SER A 100 16.38 -9.45 -11.58
N GLN A 101 16.58 -8.18 -11.93
CA GLN A 101 15.51 -7.29 -12.36
C GLN A 101 14.69 -7.85 -13.54
N LYS A 102 15.34 -8.59 -14.45
CA LYS A 102 14.67 -9.25 -15.57
C LYS A 102 13.76 -10.39 -15.11
N GLN A 103 14.21 -11.17 -14.13
CA GLN A 103 13.44 -12.28 -13.54
C GLN A 103 12.29 -11.78 -12.64
N LEU A 104 12.44 -10.60 -12.02
CA LEU A 104 11.38 -9.95 -11.23
C LEU A 104 10.26 -9.35 -12.09
N ARG A 105 10.49 -9.10 -13.39
CA ARG A 105 9.50 -8.44 -14.27
C ARG A 105 8.12 -9.14 -14.30
N PRO A 106 7.97 -10.47 -14.39
CA PRO A 106 6.67 -11.14 -14.32
C PRO A 106 5.97 -10.94 -12.96
N TRP A 107 6.73 -10.88 -11.87
CA TRP A 107 6.20 -10.70 -10.52
C TRP A 107 5.71 -9.27 -10.29
N ARG A 108 6.34 -8.27 -10.91
CA ARG A 108 5.88 -6.88 -10.85
C ARG A 108 4.49 -6.66 -11.40
N LYS A 109 4.05 -7.46 -12.38
CA LYS A 109 2.65 -7.47 -12.82
C LYS A 109 1.69 -7.88 -11.71
N LYS A 110 2.11 -8.84 -10.86
CA LYS A 110 1.28 -9.41 -9.79
C LYS A 110 1.38 -8.63 -8.47
N MET A 111 2.43 -7.81 -8.29
CA MET A 111 2.67 -6.98 -7.12
C MET A 111 2.75 -5.53 -7.56
N GLN A 112 1.78 -4.73 -7.16
CA GLN A 112 1.69 -3.33 -7.56
C GLN A 112 1.84 -2.40 -6.35
N VAL A 113 2.10 -1.11 -6.61
CA VAL A 113 2.24 -0.08 -5.57
C VAL A 113 1.44 1.16 -5.91
N VAL A 114 0.80 1.72 -4.89
CA VAL A 114 0.22 3.06 -4.89
C VAL A 114 1.03 3.88 -3.87
N PHE A 115 1.77 4.87 -4.34
CA PHE A 115 2.64 5.70 -3.52
C PHE A 115 1.87 6.80 -2.79
N GLN A 116 2.48 7.31 -1.72
CA GLN A 116 1.95 8.36 -0.84
C GLN A 116 1.60 9.65 -1.58
N ASP A 117 2.41 10.07 -2.55
CA ASP A 117 2.20 11.30 -3.30
C ASP A 117 1.55 11.01 -4.68
N PRO A 118 0.22 11.22 -4.82
CA PRO A 118 -0.43 11.06 -6.11
C PRO A 118 -0.02 12.13 -7.13
N PHE A 119 0.54 13.27 -6.69
CA PHE A 119 1.03 14.31 -7.57
C PHE A 119 2.36 13.92 -8.22
N GLY A 120 3.32 13.43 -7.42
CA GLY A 120 4.63 13.00 -7.89
C GLY A 120 4.61 11.65 -8.60
N SER A 121 3.61 10.80 -8.31
CA SER A 121 3.52 9.45 -8.88
C SER A 121 2.86 9.39 -10.26
N LEU A 122 2.13 10.42 -10.68
CA LEU A 122 1.47 10.52 -11.99
C LEU A 122 2.24 11.50 -12.87
N SER A 123 2.70 11.05 -14.04
CA SER A 123 3.40 11.93 -14.98
C SER A 123 2.48 13.07 -15.46
N PRO A 124 2.83 14.35 -15.23
CA PRO A 124 2.00 15.48 -15.64
C PRO A 124 1.93 15.67 -17.17
N ARG A 125 2.79 14.97 -17.91
CA ARG A 125 2.89 15.05 -19.37
C ARG A 125 2.12 13.94 -20.08
N MET A 126 1.56 12.98 -19.36
CA MET A 126 0.80 11.86 -19.89
C MET A 126 -0.68 12.05 -19.58
N SER A 127 -1.53 11.66 -20.53
CA SER A 127 -2.98 11.59 -20.29
C SER A 127 -3.28 10.44 -19.31
N VAL A 128 -4.46 10.48 -18.69
CA VAL A 128 -4.92 9.42 -17.79
C VAL A 128 -4.91 8.06 -18.49
N ALA A 129 -5.33 8.00 -19.77
CA ALA A 129 -5.26 6.77 -20.55
C ALA A 129 -3.84 6.23 -20.66
N GLN A 130 -2.87 7.08 -20.98
CA GLN A 130 -1.46 6.70 -21.10
C GLN A 130 -0.89 6.22 -19.76
N ILE A 131 -1.23 6.89 -18.63
CA ILE A 131 -0.78 6.50 -17.29
C ILE A 131 -1.30 5.11 -16.91
N ILE A 132 -2.58 4.83 -17.20
CA ILE A 132 -3.18 3.53 -16.86
C ILE A 132 -2.68 2.44 -17.82
N SER A 133 -2.53 2.74 -19.12
CA SER A 133 -2.10 1.75 -20.12
C SER A 133 -0.62 1.39 -20.06
N GLU A 134 0.25 2.23 -19.49
CA GLU A 134 1.70 2.01 -19.42
C GLU A 134 2.07 0.60 -18.93
N GLY A 135 1.42 0.16 -17.84
CA GLY A 135 1.63 -1.18 -17.31
C GLY A 135 1.18 -2.29 -18.25
N LEU A 136 0.07 -2.09 -18.99
CA LEU A 136 -0.42 -3.06 -19.96
C LEU A 136 0.53 -3.21 -21.15
N GLU A 137 1.09 -2.10 -21.65
CA GLU A 137 2.07 -2.09 -22.77
C GLU A 137 3.34 -2.86 -22.38
N VAL A 138 3.78 -2.74 -21.12
CA VAL A 138 4.98 -3.42 -20.61
C VAL A 138 4.74 -4.91 -20.34
N HIS A 139 3.54 -5.29 -19.84
CA HIS A 139 3.29 -6.61 -19.29
C HIS A 139 2.29 -7.47 -20.08
N SER A 140 1.69 -6.93 -21.15
CA SER A 140 0.65 -7.61 -21.93
C SER A 140 0.94 -7.47 -23.43
N ARG A 141 0.28 -8.31 -24.24
CA ARG A 141 0.30 -8.24 -25.71
C ARG A 141 -1.10 -7.92 -26.22
N LEU A 142 -1.69 -6.84 -25.69
CA LEU A 142 -3.02 -6.40 -26.08
C LEU A 142 -2.94 -5.53 -27.35
N THR A 143 -3.98 -5.61 -28.17
CA THR A 143 -4.21 -4.64 -29.24
C THR A 143 -4.58 -3.27 -28.65
N ALA A 144 -4.52 -2.23 -29.47
CA ALA A 144 -4.87 -0.87 -29.05
C ALA A 144 -6.33 -0.79 -28.53
N ASP A 145 -7.27 -1.48 -29.19
CA ASP A 145 -8.67 -1.50 -28.78
C ASP A 145 -8.90 -2.28 -27.48
N GLU A 146 -8.21 -3.40 -27.29
CA GLU A 146 -8.25 -4.15 -26.02
C GLU A 146 -7.65 -3.35 -24.88
N CYS A 147 -6.52 -2.66 -25.11
CA CYS A 147 -5.90 -1.80 -24.12
C CYS A 147 -6.84 -0.66 -23.72
N LYS A 148 -7.48 0.00 -24.70
CA LYS A 148 -8.48 1.04 -24.47
C LYS A 148 -9.66 0.53 -23.65
N ALA A 149 -10.15 -0.68 -23.94
CA ALA A 149 -11.25 -1.30 -23.20
C ALA A 149 -10.86 -1.57 -21.72
N GLU A 150 -9.62 -2.04 -21.45
CA GLU A 150 -9.14 -2.24 -20.09
C GLU A 150 -8.98 -0.92 -19.33
N VAL A 151 -8.51 0.15 -19.98
CA VAL A 151 -8.42 1.49 -19.40
C VAL A 151 -9.81 2.02 -19.01
N ILE A 152 -10.81 1.91 -19.90
CA ILE A 152 -12.19 2.31 -19.63
C ILE A 152 -12.72 1.57 -18.40
N ARG A 153 -12.56 0.26 -18.37
CA ARG A 153 -12.98 -0.61 -17.26
C ARG A 153 -12.33 -0.21 -15.94
N ALA A 154 -11.02 0.06 -15.95
CA ALA A 154 -10.29 0.48 -14.76
C ALA A 154 -10.79 1.84 -14.23
N LEU A 155 -11.14 2.78 -15.11
CA LEU A 155 -11.74 4.07 -14.71
C LEU A 155 -13.12 3.88 -14.08
N GLU A 156 -13.98 3.07 -14.69
CA GLU A 156 -15.31 2.75 -14.14
C GLU A 156 -15.20 2.09 -12.76
N GLU A 157 -14.26 1.16 -12.57
CA GLU A 157 -14.06 0.46 -11.30
C GLU A 157 -13.63 1.39 -10.15
N VAL A 158 -12.92 2.48 -10.46
CA VAL A 158 -12.57 3.47 -9.45
C VAL A 158 -13.57 4.64 -9.38
N GLY A 159 -14.69 4.55 -10.10
CA GLY A 159 -15.76 5.57 -10.10
C GLY A 159 -15.37 6.88 -10.77
N LEU A 160 -14.55 6.81 -11.83
CA LEU A 160 -14.22 7.94 -12.69
C LEU A 160 -14.92 7.80 -14.05
N ASP A 161 -15.32 8.96 -14.63
CA ASP A 161 -15.92 8.99 -15.95
C ASP A 161 -14.90 8.54 -17.02
N PRO A 162 -15.18 7.48 -17.81
CA PRO A 162 -14.32 7.03 -18.91
C PRO A 162 -14.01 8.09 -19.98
N GLN A 163 -14.88 9.08 -20.12
CA GLN A 163 -14.64 10.19 -21.06
C GLN A 163 -13.48 11.08 -20.63
N SER A 164 -13.14 11.05 -19.33
CA SER A 164 -12.02 11.82 -18.79
C SER A 164 -10.63 11.21 -19.08
N ARG A 165 -10.55 10.07 -19.77
CA ARG A 165 -9.29 9.34 -20.04
C ARG A 165 -8.24 10.14 -20.83
N ASP A 166 -8.68 11.09 -21.66
CA ASP A 166 -7.80 11.90 -22.51
C ASP A 166 -7.30 13.17 -21.79
N ARG A 167 -7.80 13.44 -20.56
CA ARG A 167 -7.40 14.56 -19.72
C ARG A 167 -6.08 14.28 -19.01
N TYR A 168 -5.47 15.34 -18.48
CA TYR A 168 -4.19 15.27 -17.78
C TYR A 168 -4.38 15.31 -16.25
N PRO A 169 -3.43 14.76 -15.45
CA PRO A 169 -3.57 14.70 -13.99
C PRO A 169 -3.85 16.04 -13.31
N HIS A 170 -3.31 17.15 -13.81
CA HIS A 170 -3.51 18.48 -13.23
C HIS A 170 -4.96 18.99 -13.31
N GLU A 171 -5.80 18.38 -14.14
CA GLU A 171 -7.21 18.71 -14.29
C GLU A 171 -8.14 18.00 -13.28
N PHE A 172 -7.55 17.17 -12.39
CA PHE A 172 -8.28 16.36 -11.42
C PHE A 172 -8.02 16.81 -9.99
N SER A 173 -9.01 16.62 -9.10
CA SER A 173 -8.83 16.82 -7.65
C SER A 173 -7.85 15.80 -7.05
N GLY A 174 -7.36 16.03 -5.83
CA GLY A 174 -6.47 15.11 -5.13
C GLY A 174 -7.07 13.69 -5.01
N GLY A 175 -8.33 13.58 -4.62
CA GLY A 175 -9.03 12.29 -4.52
C GLY A 175 -9.22 11.59 -5.86
N GLN A 176 -9.48 12.35 -6.95
CA GLN A 176 -9.56 11.79 -8.29
C GLN A 176 -8.19 11.29 -8.78
N ARG A 177 -7.09 12.02 -8.50
CA ARG A 177 -5.73 11.56 -8.80
C ARG A 177 -5.37 10.29 -8.05
N GLN A 178 -5.80 10.18 -6.79
CA GLN A 178 -5.63 8.95 -6.02
C GLN A 178 -6.37 7.77 -6.67
N ARG A 179 -7.60 7.98 -7.15
CA ARG A 179 -8.35 6.97 -7.89
C ARG A 179 -7.66 6.58 -9.20
N ILE A 180 -7.03 7.52 -9.93
CA ILE A 180 -6.21 7.23 -11.11
C ILE A 180 -5.00 6.36 -10.75
N ALA A 181 -4.31 6.67 -9.64
CA ALA A 181 -3.18 5.85 -9.17
C ALA A 181 -3.63 4.42 -8.79
N ILE A 182 -4.80 4.27 -8.17
CA ILE A 182 -5.40 2.96 -7.89
C ILE A 182 -5.77 2.23 -9.20
N ALA A 183 -6.39 2.91 -10.18
CA ALA A 183 -6.74 2.34 -11.48
C ALA A 183 -5.50 1.84 -12.23
N ARG A 184 -4.39 2.60 -12.20
CA ARG A 184 -3.09 2.21 -12.78
C ARG A 184 -2.57 0.91 -12.18
N ALA A 185 -2.69 0.72 -10.88
CA ALA A 185 -2.30 -0.52 -10.22
C ALA A 185 -3.28 -1.67 -10.54
N LEU A 186 -4.58 -1.40 -10.53
CA LEU A 186 -5.65 -2.38 -10.69
C LEU A 186 -5.71 -2.99 -12.09
N VAL A 187 -5.42 -2.20 -13.15
CA VAL A 187 -5.54 -2.62 -14.55
C VAL A 187 -4.71 -3.87 -14.87
N LEU A 188 -3.64 -4.10 -14.13
CA LEU A 188 -2.78 -5.30 -14.24
C LEU A 188 -3.35 -6.54 -13.55
N LYS A 189 -4.48 -6.41 -12.85
CA LYS A 189 -5.12 -7.49 -12.08
C LYS A 189 -4.14 -8.15 -11.09
N PRO A 190 -3.51 -7.35 -10.21
CA PRO A 190 -2.49 -7.85 -9.30
C PRO A 190 -3.09 -8.76 -8.22
N ALA A 191 -2.25 -9.59 -7.61
CA ALA A 191 -2.64 -10.37 -6.43
C ALA A 191 -2.34 -9.62 -5.12
N LEU A 192 -1.39 -8.66 -5.14
CA LEU A 192 -0.97 -7.86 -4.01
C LEU A 192 -0.81 -6.40 -4.44
N ILE A 193 -1.33 -5.47 -3.62
CA ILE A 193 -1.08 -4.04 -3.77
C ILE A 193 -0.49 -3.49 -2.46
N LEU A 194 0.68 -2.88 -2.56
CA LEU A 194 1.20 -2.02 -1.51
C LEU A 194 0.53 -0.64 -1.63
N LEU A 195 -0.14 -0.22 -0.58
CA LEU A 195 -0.76 1.09 -0.43
C LEU A 195 0.06 1.88 0.60
N ASP A 196 0.97 2.72 0.12
CA ASP A 196 1.87 3.50 0.97
C ASP A 196 1.26 4.87 1.25
N GLU A 197 0.65 5.04 2.43
CA GLU A 197 -0.07 6.24 2.87
C GLU A 197 -1.07 6.82 1.85
N PRO A 198 -1.95 6.01 1.25
CA PRO A 198 -2.73 6.41 0.07
C PRO A 198 -3.77 7.50 0.35
N THR A 199 -3.97 7.89 1.60
CA THR A 199 -4.99 8.85 2.01
C THR A 199 -4.44 10.05 2.79
N SER A 200 -3.12 10.13 3.02
CA SER A 200 -2.50 11.13 3.90
C SER A 200 -2.66 12.58 3.41
N ALA A 201 -2.76 12.81 2.10
CA ALA A 201 -2.93 14.12 1.49
C ALA A 201 -4.39 14.50 1.20
N LEU A 202 -5.36 13.71 1.69
CA LEU A 202 -6.79 13.86 1.39
C LEU A 202 -7.56 14.37 2.62
N ASP A 203 -8.62 15.15 2.38
CA ASP A 203 -9.57 15.48 3.43
C ASP A 203 -10.35 14.25 3.92
N ARG A 204 -10.90 14.31 5.14
CA ARG A 204 -11.59 13.16 5.78
C ARG A 204 -12.72 12.57 4.95
N THR A 205 -13.48 13.41 4.22
CA THR A 205 -14.60 12.95 3.39
C THR A 205 -14.09 12.13 2.21
N VAL A 206 -13.07 12.61 1.52
CA VAL A 206 -12.45 11.92 0.39
C VAL A 206 -11.71 10.66 0.87
N GLN A 207 -11.06 10.71 2.04
CA GLN A 207 -10.43 9.56 2.69
C GLN A 207 -11.44 8.42 2.91
N LYS A 208 -12.62 8.73 3.48
CA LYS A 208 -13.71 7.75 3.66
C LYS A 208 -14.14 7.11 2.34
N GLN A 209 -14.24 7.91 1.27
CA GLN A 209 -14.59 7.41 -0.07
C GLN A 209 -13.52 6.47 -0.65
N VAL A 210 -12.23 6.80 -0.46
CA VAL A 210 -11.12 5.95 -0.94
C VAL A 210 -11.07 4.63 -0.16
N VAL A 211 -11.28 4.65 1.15
CA VAL A 211 -11.35 3.43 1.97
C VAL A 211 -12.52 2.54 1.53
N ALA A 212 -13.71 3.11 1.31
CA ALA A 212 -14.86 2.36 0.80
C ALA A 212 -14.58 1.75 -0.58
N LEU A 213 -13.93 2.50 -1.48
CA LEU A 213 -13.49 1.99 -2.78
C LEU A 213 -12.53 0.82 -2.65
N LEU A 214 -11.50 0.92 -1.79
CA LEU A 214 -10.52 -0.15 -1.58
C LEU A 214 -11.18 -1.43 -1.06
N ARG A 215 -12.17 -1.33 -0.16
CA ARG A 215 -12.96 -2.47 0.29
C ARG A 215 -13.74 -3.13 -0.85
N GLN A 216 -14.48 -2.34 -1.63
CA GLN A 216 -15.24 -2.84 -2.78
C GLN A 216 -14.34 -3.56 -3.79
N LEU A 217 -13.16 -2.99 -4.09
CA LEU A 217 -12.20 -3.61 -4.97
C LEU A 217 -11.63 -4.91 -4.39
N GLN A 218 -11.39 -4.96 -3.08
CA GLN A 218 -10.93 -6.15 -2.37
C GLN A 218 -11.95 -7.28 -2.45
N GLU A 219 -13.22 -6.99 -2.16
CA GLU A 219 -14.33 -7.96 -2.28
C GLU A 219 -14.48 -8.47 -3.72
N LYS A 220 -14.51 -7.56 -4.68
CA LYS A 220 -14.75 -7.88 -6.09
C LYS A 220 -13.64 -8.72 -6.72
N HIS A 221 -12.37 -8.44 -6.38
CA HIS A 221 -11.20 -9.02 -7.04
C HIS A 221 -10.38 -9.96 -6.16
N GLY A 222 -10.72 -10.12 -4.88
CA GLY A 222 -9.94 -10.90 -3.92
C GLY A 222 -8.54 -10.33 -3.69
N LEU A 223 -8.39 -9.00 -3.72
CA LEU A 223 -7.10 -8.31 -3.60
C LEU A 223 -6.51 -8.47 -2.21
N THR A 224 -5.20 -8.65 -2.15
CA THR A 224 -4.44 -8.61 -0.90
C THR A 224 -3.76 -7.24 -0.79
N TYR A 225 -3.83 -6.62 0.40
CA TYR A 225 -3.22 -5.32 0.63
C TYR A 225 -2.12 -5.39 1.70
N LEU A 226 -1.00 -4.69 1.43
CA LEU A 226 -0.11 -4.15 2.44
C LEU A 226 -0.47 -2.68 2.59
N PHE A 227 -1.06 -2.31 3.73
CA PHE A 227 -1.59 -0.97 3.94
C PHE A 227 -0.76 -0.21 4.97
N ILE A 228 0.04 0.75 4.51
CA ILE A 228 0.84 1.61 5.37
C ILE A 228 0.05 2.88 5.64
N SER A 229 -0.13 3.22 6.91
CA SER A 229 -0.73 4.49 7.32
C SER A 229 -0.29 4.89 8.72
N HIS A 230 -0.25 6.19 8.97
CA HIS A 230 -0.18 6.76 10.31
C HIS A 230 -1.58 7.08 10.87
N ASP A 231 -2.64 7.04 10.03
CA ASP A 231 -4.02 7.22 10.45
C ASP A 231 -4.62 5.88 10.90
N LEU A 232 -4.72 5.73 12.23
CA LEU A 232 -5.19 4.50 12.86
C LEU A 232 -6.68 4.21 12.61
N ALA A 233 -7.51 5.24 12.37
CA ALA A 233 -8.92 5.04 12.01
C ALA A 233 -9.06 4.33 10.67
N VAL A 234 -8.26 4.74 9.68
CA VAL A 234 -8.23 4.11 8.37
C VAL A 234 -7.74 2.66 8.46
N VAL A 235 -6.68 2.42 9.26
CA VAL A 235 -6.17 1.06 9.49
C VAL A 235 -7.22 0.18 10.13
N ARG A 236 -7.89 0.65 11.20
CA ARG A 236 -8.99 -0.07 11.87
C ARG A 236 -10.11 -0.43 10.89
N ALA A 237 -10.43 0.49 9.97
CA ALA A 237 -11.47 0.30 8.99
C ALA A 237 -11.14 -0.71 7.88
N LEU A 238 -9.85 -0.97 7.58
CA LEU A 238 -9.44 -1.76 6.40
C LEU A 238 -8.61 -3.00 6.76
N ALA A 239 -7.82 -2.96 7.85
CA ALA A 239 -6.87 -4.02 8.16
C ALA A 239 -7.52 -5.19 8.94
N HIS A 240 -7.22 -6.40 8.50
CA HIS A 240 -7.58 -7.65 9.19
C HIS A 240 -6.57 -7.97 10.29
N ASP A 241 -5.29 -7.87 9.94
CA ASP A 241 -4.15 -8.04 10.82
C ASP A 241 -3.30 -6.78 10.77
N MET A 242 -2.54 -6.50 11.82
CA MET A 242 -1.65 -5.35 11.83
C MET A 242 -0.32 -5.65 12.49
N ILE A 243 0.69 -4.89 12.10
CA ILE A 243 1.99 -4.81 12.77
C ILE A 243 2.30 -3.36 13.14
N VAL A 244 2.86 -3.19 14.32
CA VAL A 244 3.34 -1.90 14.81
C VAL A 244 4.86 -1.87 14.70
N ILE A 245 5.39 -0.88 13.99
CA ILE A 245 6.83 -0.74 13.75
C ILE A 245 7.39 0.45 14.52
N LYS A 246 8.47 0.21 15.26
CA LYS A 246 9.28 1.22 15.92
C LYS A 246 10.76 0.95 15.63
N ASP A 247 11.50 1.96 15.22
CA ASP A 247 12.96 1.89 14.97
C ASP A 247 13.38 0.68 14.10
N GLY A 248 12.62 0.43 13.02
CA GLY A 248 12.87 -0.66 12.08
C GLY A 248 12.47 -2.06 12.56
N LYS A 249 11.86 -2.21 13.73
CA LYS A 249 11.44 -3.51 14.32
C LYS A 249 9.95 -3.58 14.53
N VAL A 250 9.39 -4.78 14.40
CA VAL A 250 8.02 -5.04 14.84
C VAL A 250 8.01 -5.13 16.37
N VAL A 251 7.23 -4.27 17.02
CA VAL A 251 7.08 -4.25 18.47
C VAL A 251 5.78 -4.93 18.93
N GLU A 252 4.78 -4.95 18.06
CA GLU A 252 3.52 -5.66 18.31
C GLU A 252 2.91 -6.13 16.97
N SER A 253 2.24 -7.28 16.98
CA SER A 253 1.54 -7.84 15.82
C SER A 253 0.36 -8.68 16.27
N GLY A 254 -0.70 -8.71 15.49
CA GLY A 254 -1.89 -9.52 15.78
C GLY A 254 -3.08 -9.16 14.91
N ALA A 255 -4.23 -9.74 15.24
CA ALA A 255 -5.47 -9.34 14.63
C ALA A 255 -5.75 -7.86 14.93
N SER A 256 -6.17 -7.10 13.92
CA SER A 256 -6.34 -5.65 14.04
C SER A 256 -7.22 -5.28 15.25
N HIS A 257 -8.38 -5.93 15.43
CA HIS A 257 -9.28 -5.68 16.56
C HIS A 257 -8.62 -5.94 17.92
N GLU A 258 -7.82 -7.01 18.07
CA GLU A 258 -7.14 -7.33 19.32
C GLU A 258 -6.11 -6.26 19.70
N VAL A 259 -5.29 -5.83 18.72
CA VAL A 259 -4.28 -4.80 18.97
C VAL A 259 -4.92 -3.45 19.31
N PHE A 260 -6.07 -3.10 18.70
CA PHE A 260 -6.80 -1.88 19.03
C PHE A 260 -7.48 -1.93 20.40
N GLU A 261 -8.06 -3.06 20.79
CA GLU A 261 -8.82 -3.19 22.06
C GLU A 261 -7.92 -3.51 23.25
N SER A 262 -6.86 -4.27 23.06
CA SER A 262 -5.98 -4.77 24.11
C SER A 262 -4.50 -4.69 23.73
N PRO A 263 -3.96 -3.49 23.44
CA PRO A 263 -2.56 -3.32 23.08
C PRO A 263 -1.65 -3.78 24.22
N GLN A 264 -0.65 -4.59 23.92
CA GLN A 264 0.27 -5.14 24.93
C GLN A 264 1.51 -4.26 25.08
N HIS A 265 2.09 -3.81 23.98
CA HIS A 265 3.32 -3.03 24.01
C HIS A 265 3.09 -1.57 24.42
N ALA A 266 3.96 -1.02 25.27
CA ALA A 266 3.85 0.36 25.76
C ALA A 266 3.76 1.39 24.63
N TYR A 267 4.59 1.25 23.60
CA TYR A 267 4.58 2.13 22.43
C TYR A 267 3.25 2.08 21.65
N THR A 268 2.64 0.91 21.52
CA THR A 268 1.33 0.77 20.86
C THR A 268 0.26 1.51 21.67
N LYS A 269 0.29 1.42 23.01
CA LYS A 269 -0.63 2.15 23.89
C LYS A 269 -0.47 3.67 23.70
N GLU A 270 0.76 4.16 23.66
CA GLU A 270 1.06 5.58 23.42
C GLU A 270 0.56 6.03 22.04
N LEU A 271 0.81 5.23 21.01
CA LEU A 271 0.40 5.52 19.63
C LEU A 271 -1.14 5.60 19.51
N LEU A 272 -1.87 4.65 20.12
CA LEU A 272 -3.33 4.63 20.14
C LEU A 272 -3.92 5.78 20.98
N ALA A 273 -3.33 6.09 22.14
CA ALA A 273 -3.75 7.21 22.95
C ALA A 273 -3.56 8.56 22.25
N ALA A 274 -2.45 8.75 21.54
CA ALA A 274 -2.19 9.95 20.76
C ALA A 274 -3.22 10.13 19.62
N ALA A 275 -3.64 9.04 18.98
CA ALA A 275 -4.67 9.07 17.95
C ALA A 275 -6.07 9.43 18.54
N GLN A 276 -6.40 8.94 19.72
CA GLN A 276 -7.68 9.27 20.39
C GLN A 276 -7.75 10.72 20.86
N LEU A 277 -6.62 11.31 21.30
CA LEU A 277 -6.55 12.71 21.72
C LEU A 277 -6.64 13.70 20.54
N GLY A 278 -6.33 13.27 19.33
CA GLY A 278 -6.53 14.07 18.12
C GLY A 278 -7.99 14.17 17.66
N TRP A 279 -8.94 13.57 18.38
CA TRP A 279 -10.35 13.43 18.03
C TRP A 279 -11.30 14.14 19.02
N ALA A 280 -10.75 14.90 19.97
CA ALA A 280 -11.50 15.70 20.96
C ALA A 280 -11.79 17.14 20.44
#